data_fb714f63d15915e9b7468f3fe942e39d
#
_entry.id   fb714f63d15915e9b7468f3fe942e39d
#
_cell.length_a   1.000
_cell.length_b   1.000
_cell.length_c   1.000
_cell.angle_alpha   90.00
_cell.angle_beta   90.00
_cell.angle_gamma   90.00
#
_symmetry.space_group_name_H-M   'P 1'
#
loop_
_entity.id
_entity.type
_entity.pdbx_description
1 polymer ?
#
loop_
_entity_poly.entity_id
_entity_poly.type
_entity_poly.pdbx_seq_one_letter_code
_entity_poly.pdbx_strand_id
1 'polypeptide(L)'
;GWEADDILGTLAAACEARRDDCFLATGDRDSLQLVSETTTVLLATSAMGRSKTETMDLDAIHEKYGIEPRQLIEVKSLMGDTSDNIPGVKGIGEKTAMTLVKNFGTLDSVYDHLDSPIIKPRQRENLLACREDAYLSHTLGTIRTDAPIDTAEGAYKVTEGNKPAAVRLMQELEIQTLITRFGLDGIVPEVDAAIASLPAEPSGHYLVAARPAVLGKKSAIVQPEAWYAVQDTTVYPLSEEELVSLLDDPKVTLDVFDSAPLYARAMAAGSWGSSIVWDGKLAAYLL
;
A
#
# COMPACT_ATOMS: atom_id res chain seq x y z
N GLY A 1 -0.14 1.52 22.35
CA GLY A 1 0.70 1.12 21.23
C GLY A 1 1.47 2.30 20.66
N TRP A 2 2.21 2.07 19.62
CA TRP A 2 2.91 3.09 18.86
C TRP A 2 2.11 3.42 17.59
N GLU A 3 2.12 4.68 17.20
CA GLU A 3 1.48 5.13 15.96
C GLU A 3 2.50 5.20 14.80
N ALA A 4 2.03 5.31 13.57
CA ALA A 4 2.92 5.42 12.43
C ALA A 4 3.82 6.66 12.51
N ASP A 5 3.30 7.76 13.03
CA ASP A 5 4.04 9.02 13.19
C ASP A 5 5.16 8.91 14.21
N ASP A 6 4.99 8.11 15.27
CA ASP A 6 6.06 7.83 16.22
C ASP A 6 7.22 7.05 15.56
N ILE A 7 6.89 6.16 14.63
CA ILE A 7 7.90 5.43 13.84
C ILE A 7 8.63 6.41 12.91
N LEU A 8 7.90 7.28 12.22
CA LEU A 8 8.50 8.31 11.38
C LEU A 8 9.38 9.26 12.20
N GLY A 9 8.90 9.72 13.35
CA GLY A 9 9.65 10.56 14.28
C GLY A 9 10.92 9.91 14.80
N THR A 10 10.86 8.62 15.14
CA THR A 10 12.02 7.84 15.61
C THR A 10 13.09 7.70 14.52
N LEU A 11 12.67 7.40 13.28
CA LEU A 11 13.59 7.30 12.14
C LEU A 11 14.18 8.68 11.77
N ALA A 12 13.37 9.75 11.80
CA ALA A 12 13.85 11.11 11.56
C ALA A 12 14.92 11.52 12.59
N ALA A 13 14.66 11.28 13.88
CA ALA A 13 15.64 11.54 14.93
C ALA A 13 16.93 10.73 14.79
N ALA A 14 16.83 9.48 14.35
CA ALA A 14 17.99 8.65 14.07
C ALA A 14 18.80 9.17 12.87
N CYS A 15 18.14 9.64 11.80
CA CYS A 15 18.80 10.30 10.67
C CYS A 15 19.47 11.60 11.10
N GLU A 16 18.81 12.43 11.88
CA GLU A 16 19.36 13.68 12.40
C GLU A 16 20.64 13.44 13.22
N ALA A 17 20.63 12.42 14.10
CA ALA A 17 21.81 12.03 14.89
C ALA A 17 23.01 11.62 14.04
N ARG A 18 22.78 11.02 12.86
CA ARG A 18 23.80 10.63 11.89
C ARG A 18 24.14 11.70 10.86
N ARG A 19 23.33 12.76 10.80
CA ARG A 19 23.36 13.78 9.73
C ARG A 19 23.05 13.22 8.34
N ASP A 20 22.14 12.24 8.29
CA ASP A 20 21.62 11.69 7.06
C ASP A 20 20.42 12.51 6.58
N ASP A 21 20.26 12.68 5.27
CA ASP A 21 19.06 13.29 4.71
C ASP A 21 17.85 12.34 4.89
N CYS A 22 16.77 12.87 5.46
CA CYS A 22 15.54 12.14 5.73
C CYS A 22 14.37 12.77 4.97
N PHE A 23 13.66 11.95 4.19
CA PHE A 23 12.46 12.37 3.48
C PHE A 23 11.24 11.59 3.99
N LEU A 24 10.32 12.28 4.63
CA LEU A 24 9.08 11.69 5.16
C LEU A 24 7.94 11.90 4.17
N ALA A 25 7.49 10.86 3.50
CA ALA A 25 6.35 10.90 2.59
C ALA A 25 5.06 10.55 3.35
N THR A 26 4.20 11.54 3.58
CA THR A 26 2.97 11.37 4.37
C THR A 26 1.86 12.28 3.87
N GLY A 27 0.60 11.95 4.18
CA GLY A 27 -0.55 12.84 4.02
C GLY A 27 -0.87 13.60 5.30
N ASP A 28 -0.22 13.28 6.42
CA ASP A 28 -0.47 13.89 7.71
C ASP A 28 0.38 15.15 7.94
N ARG A 29 -0.30 16.24 8.31
CA ARG A 29 0.35 17.52 8.62
C ARG A 29 1.06 17.54 9.96
N ASP A 30 0.73 16.62 10.85
CA ASP A 30 1.38 16.55 12.15
C ASP A 30 2.85 16.21 12.02
N SER A 31 3.23 15.45 11.00
CA SER A 31 4.62 15.16 10.67
C SER A 31 5.45 16.41 10.33
N LEU A 32 4.82 17.57 10.05
CA LEU A 32 5.55 18.83 9.81
C LEU A 32 6.36 19.29 11.04
N GLN A 33 5.99 18.87 12.26
CA GLN A 33 6.77 19.13 13.47
C GLN A 33 8.16 18.46 13.46
N LEU A 34 8.35 17.45 12.56
CA LEU A 34 9.59 16.69 12.44
C LEU A 34 10.59 17.33 11.46
N VAL A 35 10.18 18.38 10.74
CA VAL A 35 11.06 19.08 9.79
C VAL A 35 12.26 19.66 10.54
N SER A 36 13.47 19.44 9.99
CA SER A 36 14.74 19.92 10.55
C SER A 36 15.74 20.24 9.43
N GLU A 37 16.99 20.52 9.77
CA GLU A 37 18.07 20.70 8.78
C GLU A 37 18.29 19.45 7.92
N THR A 38 17.97 18.28 8.45
CA THR A 38 18.17 16.99 7.76
C THR A 38 16.86 16.31 7.35
N THR A 39 15.73 16.75 7.89
CA THR A 39 14.43 16.11 7.64
C THR A 39 13.52 17.02 6.82
N THR A 40 13.09 16.54 5.67
CA THR A 40 12.11 17.17 4.77
C THR A 40 10.84 16.33 4.70
N VAL A 41 9.66 16.95 4.82
CA VAL A 41 8.37 16.28 4.67
C VAL A 41 7.85 16.47 3.23
N LEU A 42 7.57 15.35 2.57
CA LEU A 42 6.88 15.30 1.28
C LEU A 42 5.39 15.12 1.56
N LEU A 43 4.67 16.23 1.72
CA LEU A 43 3.27 16.23 2.12
C LEU A 43 2.36 15.94 0.92
N ALA A 44 1.72 14.78 0.94
CA ALA A 44 0.73 14.40 -0.06
C ALA A 44 -0.61 15.09 0.23
N THR A 45 -1.08 15.90 -0.72
CA THR A 45 -2.38 16.56 -0.66
C THR A 45 -3.24 16.15 -1.83
N SER A 46 -4.55 16.10 -1.65
CA SER A 46 -5.49 15.82 -2.72
C SER A 46 -6.41 17.02 -2.94
N ALA A 47 -6.38 17.58 -4.12
CA ALA A 47 -7.28 18.68 -4.50
C ALA A 47 -7.93 18.37 -5.85
N MET A 48 -9.25 18.43 -5.93
CA MET A 48 -10.05 18.20 -7.15
C MET A 48 -9.71 16.87 -7.87
N GLY A 49 -9.49 15.77 -7.09
CA GLY A 49 -9.17 14.45 -7.65
C GLY A 49 -7.74 14.32 -8.21
N ARG A 50 -6.89 15.31 -8.00
CA ARG A 50 -5.46 15.24 -8.34
C ARG A 50 -4.62 15.22 -7.07
N SER A 51 -3.72 14.27 -6.98
CA SER A 51 -2.71 14.26 -5.93
C SER A 51 -1.61 15.27 -6.25
N LYS A 52 -1.22 16.07 -5.27
CA LYS A 52 -0.10 16.98 -5.31
C LYS A 52 0.81 16.66 -4.13
N THR A 53 2.11 16.64 -4.36
CA THR A 53 3.09 16.56 -3.27
C THR A 53 3.69 17.94 -3.07
N GLU A 54 3.66 18.43 -1.83
CA GLU A 54 4.33 19.67 -1.42
C GLU A 54 5.59 19.28 -0.65
N THR A 55 6.72 19.87 -1.03
CA THR A 55 7.97 19.72 -0.28
C THR A 55 7.98 20.74 0.85
N MET A 56 8.09 20.26 2.06
CA MET A 56 8.06 21.05 3.29
C MET A 56 9.41 20.88 4.01
N ASP A 57 10.31 21.78 3.77
CA ASP A 57 11.57 21.98 4.49
C ASP A 57 11.47 23.16 5.45
N LEU A 58 12.56 23.54 6.10
CA LEU A 58 12.59 24.67 7.07
C LEU A 58 12.11 25.97 6.41
N ASP A 59 12.60 26.26 5.22
CA ASP A 59 12.26 27.50 4.53
C ASP A 59 10.76 27.55 4.18
N ALA A 60 10.21 26.44 3.71
CA ALA A 60 8.79 26.31 3.41
C ALA A 60 7.91 26.45 4.67
N ILE A 61 8.34 25.91 5.81
CA ILE A 61 7.63 26.08 7.09
C ILE A 61 7.68 27.55 7.52
N HIS A 62 8.84 28.17 7.47
CA HIS A 62 8.99 29.59 7.82
C HIS A 62 8.17 30.51 6.90
N GLU A 63 8.20 30.28 5.60
CA GLU A 63 7.42 31.05 4.63
C GLU A 63 5.91 30.88 4.87
N LYS A 64 5.45 29.66 5.08
CA LYS A 64 4.03 29.35 5.19
C LYS A 64 3.42 29.73 6.53
N TYR A 65 4.13 29.46 7.62
CA TYR A 65 3.62 29.59 9.00
C TYR A 65 4.28 30.72 9.78
N GLY A 66 5.54 31.08 9.47
CA GLY A 66 6.33 32.08 10.18
C GLY A 66 6.68 31.69 11.60
N ILE A 67 6.87 30.39 11.85
CA ILE A 67 7.27 29.78 13.11
C ILE A 67 8.21 28.61 12.84
N GLU A 68 8.89 28.11 13.87
CA GLU A 68 9.71 26.90 13.79
C GLU A 68 8.84 25.65 13.68
N PRO A 69 9.31 24.55 13.03
CA PRO A 69 8.54 23.31 12.90
C PRO A 69 7.98 22.79 14.20
N ARG A 70 8.79 22.73 15.27
CA ARG A 70 8.36 22.26 16.59
C ARG A 70 7.27 23.13 17.22
N GLN A 71 7.17 24.39 16.83
CA GLN A 71 6.11 25.27 17.34
C GLN A 71 4.72 24.95 16.78
N LEU A 72 4.62 24.09 15.75
CA LEU A 72 3.33 23.58 15.28
C LEU A 72 2.59 22.77 16.35
N ILE A 73 3.34 22.10 17.24
CA ILE A 73 2.77 21.41 18.41
C ILE A 73 2.10 22.40 19.36
N GLU A 74 2.75 23.53 19.60
CA GLU A 74 2.25 24.58 20.49
C GLU A 74 0.94 25.19 19.94
N VAL A 75 0.88 25.37 18.61
CA VAL A 75 -0.34 25.84 17.94
C VAL A 75 -1.45 24.79 18.08
N LYS A 76 -1.17 23.49 17.84
CA LYS A 76 -2.13 22.41 17.99
C LYS A 76 -2.61 22.26 19.42
N SER A 77 -1.73 22.45 20.39
CA SER A 77 -2.05 22.41 21.83
C SER A 77 -3.08 23.46 22.24
N LEU A 78 -2.99 24.66 21.65
CA LEU A 78 -3.91 25.76 21.92
C LEU A 78 -5.22 25.65 21.15
N MET A 79 -5.18 25.31 19.85
CA MET A 79 -6.38 25.28 19.03
C MET A 79 -7.17 23.97 19.13
N GLY A 80 -6.51 22.87 19.54
CA GLY A 80 -7.05 21.52 19.48
C GLY A 80 -7.07 20.96 18.05
N ASP A 81 -7.52 19.71 17.95
CA ASP A 81 -7.77 19.04 16.68
C ASP A 81 -9.00 18.15 16.81
N THR A 82 -10.05 18.47 16.06
CA THR A 82 -11.31 17.73 16.11
C THR A 82 -11.22 16.38 15.37
N SER A 83 -10.29 16.22 14.41
CA SER A 83 -10.10 14.95 13.70
C SER A 83 -9.52 13.89 14.63
N ASP A 84 -8.62 14.29 15.51
CA ASP A 84 -7.93 13.41 16.46
C ASP A 84 -8.54 13.45 17.87
N ASN A 85 -9.66 14.17 18.01
CA ASN A 85 -10.33 14.36 19.31
C ASN A 85 -9.42 15.02 20.36
N ILE A 86 -8.53 15.91 19.92
CA ILE A 86 -7.65 16.71 20.79
C ILE A 86 -8.39 17.96 21.23
N PRO A 87 -8.58 18.20 22.56
CA PRO A 87 -9.53 19.22 23.05
C PRO A 87 -9.07 20.66 22.78
N GLY A 88 -7.79 20.99 22.96
CA GLY A 88 -7.30 22.36 22.90
C GLY A 88 -7.93 23.29 23.92
N VAL A 89 -7.83 24.60 23.70
CA VAL A 89 -8.41 25.65 24.53
C VAL A 89 -9.70 26.15 23.87
N LYS A 90 -10.82 26.00 24.53
CA LYS A 90 -12.13 26.44 24.02
C LYS A 90 -12.11 27.91 23.62
N GLY A 91 -12.44 28.20 22.36
CA GLY A 91 -12.50 29.55 21.82
C GLY A 91 -11.17 30.14 21.38
N ILE A 92 -10.08 29.34 21.37
CA ILE A 92 -8.82 29.65 20.72
C ILE A 92 -8.79 28.85 19.40
N GLY A 93 -8.96 29.55 18.30
CA GLY A 93 -8.81 28.97 16.97
C GLY A 93 -7.42 29.24 16.40
N GLU A 94 -7.15 28.68 15.21
CA GLU A 94 -5.84 28.70 14.54
C GLU A 94 -5.18 30.10 14.51
N LYS A 95 -5.91 31.13 14.09
CA LYS A 95 -5.36 32.51 14.03
C LYS A 95 -4.89 33.03 15.38
N THR A 96 -5.64 32.73 16.43
CA THR A 96 -5.29 33.15 17.78
C THR A 96 -4.11 32.34 18.30
N ALA A 97 -4.15 31.02 18.14
CA ALA A 97 -3.05 30.15 18.52
C ALA A 97 -1.74 30.54 17.84
N MET A 98 -1.78 30.74 16.51
CA MET A 98 -0.63 31.24 15.74
C MET A 98 -0.11 32.59 16.25
N THR A 99 -1.00 33.53 16.59
CA THR A 99 -0.59 34.84 17.13
C THR A 99 0.10 34.67 18.48
N LEU A 100 -0.44 33.78 19.33
CA LEU A 100 0.17 33.54 20.67
C LEU A 100 1.54 32.88 20.51
N VAL A 101 1.66 31.85 19.69
CA VAL A 101 2.91 31.13 19.47
C VAL A 101 3.98 32.03 18.83
N LYS A 102 3.62 32.85 17.85
CA LYS A 102 4.55 33.83 17.25
C LYS A 102 5.10 34.84 18.24
N ASN A 103 4.33 35.21 19.26
CA ASN A 103 4.75 36.21 20.24
C ASN A 103 5.44 35.61 21.45
N PHE A 104 5.05 34.42 21.88
CA PHE A 104 5.52 33.80 23.12
C PHE A 104 6.37 32.53 22.92
N GLY A 105 6.33 31.94 21.77
CA GLY A 105 7.14 30.78 21.38
C GLY A 105 6.57 29.45 21.82
N THR A 106 6.29 29.27 23.11
CA THR A 106 5.86 27.99 23.69
C THR A 106 4.56 28.12 24.49
N LEU A 107 3.89 26.99 24.73
CA LEU A 107 2.70 26.92 25.57
C LEU A 107 2.99 27.45 26.98
N ASP A 108 4.11 27.04 27.59
CA ASP A 108 4.52 27.51 28.88
C ASP A 108 4.67 29.03 28.92
N SER A 109 5.34 29.60 27.91
CA SER A 109 5.53 31.04 27.84
C SER A 109 4.22 31.80 27.61
N VAL A 110 3.22 31.23 26.94
CA VAL A 110 1.87 31.78 26.83
C VAL A 110 1.24 31.88 28.23
N TYR A 111 1.36 30.83 29.04
CA TYR A 111 0.81 30.80 30.40
C TYR A 111 1.56 31.71 31.37
N ASP A 112 2.86 31.92 31.16
CA ASP A 112 3.67 32.86 31.97
C ASP A 112 3.34 34.32 31.67
N HIS A 113 2.76 34.60 30.49
CA HIS A 113 2.48 35.95 30.03
C HIS A 113 0.97 36.23 29.86
N LEU A 114 0.12 35.59 30.65
CA LEU A 114 -1.34 35.80 30.58
C LEU A 114 -1.79 37.26 30.78
N ASP A 115 -0.97 38.08 31.41
CA ASP A 115 -1.23 39.51 31.60
C ASP A 115 -0.83 40.41 30.42
N SER A 116 -0.28 39.81 29.39
CA SER A 116 0.12 40.55 28.18
C SER A 116 -1.09 41.20 27.49
N PRO A 117 -0.93 42.44 26.98
CA PRO A 117 -1.98 43.15 26.26
C PRO A 117 -2.36 42.44 24.94
N ILE A 118 -1.55 41.52 24.45
CA ILE A 118 -1.83 40.69 23.29
C ILE A 118 -2.97 39.68 23.57
N ILE A 119 -3.08 39.25 24.85
CA ILE A 119 -4.09 38.26 25.28
C ILE A 119 -5.32 39.03 25.78
N LYS A 120 -6.42 38.93 25.00
CA LYS A 120 -7.69 39.58 25.39
C LYS A 120 -8.25 38.98 26.67
N PRO A 121 -9.03 39.72 27.46
CA PRO A 121 -9.57 39.23 28.76
C PRO A 121 -10.30 37.89 28.63
N ARG A 122 -11.15 37.73 27.62
CA ARG A 122 -11.88 36.46 27.37
C ARG A 122 -10.97 35.30 26.97
N GLN A 123 -9.88 35.59 26.23
CA GLN A 123 -8.89 34.55 25.88
C GLN A 123 -8.13 34.09 27.12
N ARG A 124 -7.77 35.03 28.03
CA ARG A 124 -7.17 34.72 29.34
C ARG A 124 -8.07 33.81 30.16
N GLU A 125 -9.36 34.15 30.28
CA GLU A 125 -10.33 33.32 31.01
C GLU A 125 -10.37 31.90 30.45
N ASN A 126 -10.44 31.76 29.11
CA ASN A 126 -10.47 30.47 28.44
C ASN A 126 -9.16 29.69 28.65
N LEU A 127 -8.00 30.36 28.52
CA LEU A 127 -6.69 29.73 28.75
C LEU A 127 -6.61 29.18 30.18
N LEU A 128 -7.02 29.99 31.19
CA LEU A 128 -7.02 29.54 32.59
C LEU A 128 -7.99 28.37 32.82
N ALA A 129 -9.18 28.42 32.24
CA ALA A 129 -10.20 27.39 32.41
C ALA A 129 -9.85 26.05 31.72
N CYS A 130 -9.10 26.08 30.60
CA CYS A 130 -8.74 24.92 29.83
C CYS A 130 -7.23 24.57 29.91
N ARG A 131 -6.56 24.97 30.99
CA ARG A 131 -5.11 24.76 31.13
C ARG A 131 -4.73 23.27 31.00
N GLU A 132 -5.44 22.41 31.70
CA GLU A 132 -5.18 20.96 31.68
C GLU A 132 -5.41 20.37 30.28
N ASP A 133 -6.48 20.80 29.60
CA ASP A 133 -6.78 20.39 28.23
C ASP A 133 -5.67 20.82 27.23
N ALA A 134 -5.09 22.02 27.40
CA ALA A 134 -3.99 22.50 26.59
C ALA A 134 -2.73 21.64 26.74
N TYR A 135 -2.36 21.29 27.97
CA TYR A 135 -1.22 20.41 28.22
C TYR A 135 -1.45 18.96 27.82
N LEU A 136 -2.67 18.48 28.01
CA LEU A 136 -3.07 17.17 27.46
C LEU A 136 -2.93 17.16 25.94
N SER A 137 -3.44 18.22 25.27
CA SER A 137 -3.33 18.37 23.82
C SER A 137 -1.88 18.45 23.35
N HIS A 138 -1.01 19.12 24.10
CA HIS A 138 0.43 19.16 23.83
C HIS A 138 1.03 17.75 23.89
N THR A 139 0.71 16.99 24.93
CA THR A 139 1.19 15.62 25.09
C THR A 139 0.71 14.71 23.98
N LEU A 140 -0.56 14.80 23.59
CA LEU A 140 -1.16 13.98 22.54
C LEU A 140 -0.69 14.37 21.13
N GLY A 141 -0.46 15.67 20.88
CA GLY A 141 0.00 16.17 19.59
C GLY A 141 1.50 16.02 19.34
N THR A 142 2.27 15.67 20.37
CA THR A 142 3.73 15.51 20.25
C THR A 142 4.08 14.13 19.76
N ILE A 143 4.70 14.05 18.58
CA ILE A 143 5.21 12.80 18.02
C ILE A 143 6.40 12.32 18.84
N ARG A 144 6.36 11.07 19.26
CA ARG A 144 7.45 10.44 20.01
C ARG A 144 8.57 10.00 19.05
N THR A 145 9.80 10.04 19.57
CA THR A 145 11.00 9.72 18.80
C THR A 145 11.80 8.56 19.39
N ASP A 146 11.15 7.76 20.25
CA ASP A 146 11.74 6.68 21.02
C ASP A 146 11.01 5.33 20.82
N ALA A 147 10.37 5.13 19.67
CA ALA A 147 9.73 3.86 19.34
C ALA A 147 10.77 2.71 19.31
N PRO A 148 10.44 1.52 19.85
CA PRO A 148 11.37 0.41 19.95
C PRO A 148 11.53 -0.33 18.61
N ILE A 149 12.09 0.36 17.62
CA ILE A 149 12.36 -0.15 16.29
C ILE A 149 13.85 -0.19 16.01
N ASP A 150 14.25 -0.97 15.01
CA ASP A 150 15.64 -0.94 14.55
C ASP A 150 15.90 0.38 13.81
N THR A 151 16.88 1.15 14.26
CA THR A 151 17.30 2.42 13.65
C THR A 151 18.71 2.34 13.06
N ALA A 152 19.30 1.13 12.97
CA ALA A 152 20.64 0.97 12.40
C ALA A 152 20.66 1.39 10.92
N GLU A 153 21.79 1.90 10.48
CA GLU A 153 22.02 2.23 9.07
C GLU A 153 21.83 0.97 8.20
N GLY A 154 20.98 1.07 7.20
CA GLY A 154 20.68 -0.02 6.27
C GLY A 154 19.68 -1.06 6.77
N ALA A 155 19.11 -0.92 8.00
CA ALA A 155 18.08 -1.82 8.52
C ALA A 155 16.88 -1.96 7.57
N TYR A 156 16.51 -0.87 6.87
CA TYR A 156 15.39 -0.82 5.93
C TYR A 156 15.86 -0.55 4.49
N LYS A 157 16.99 -1.13 4.12
CA LYS A 157 17.52 -0.96 2.76
C LYS A 157 16.53 -1.47 1.72
N VAL A 158 16.21 -0.63 0.75
CA VAL A 158 15.36 -0.99 -0.37
C VAL A 158 16.03 -2.06 -1.22
N THR A 159 15.31 -3.14 -1.51
CA THR A 159 15.71 -4.22 -2.42
C THR A 159 14.80 -4.21 -3.65
N GLU A 160 15.15 -5.03 -4.66
CA GLU A 160 14.27 -5.16 -5.83
C GLU A 160 12.90 -5.78 -5.52
N GLY A 161 12.74 -6.36 -4.33
CA GLY A 161 11.52 -7.04 -3.90
C GLY A 161 11.25 -8.33 -4.67
N ASN A 162 10.12 -8.96 -4.38
CA ASN A 162 9.63 -10.15 -5.07
C ASN A 162 8.55 -9.73 -6.08
N LYS A 163 8.96 -9.51 -7.34
CA LYS A 163 8.05 -9.09 -8.42
C LYS A 163 6.96 -10.12 -8.72
N PRO A 164 7.25 -11.45 -8.80
CA PRO A 164 6.21 -12.47 -8.96
C PRO A 164 5.17 -12.47 -7.85
N ALA A 165 5.58 -12.36 -6.58
CA ALA A 165 4.67 -12.28 -5.45
C ALA A 165 3.82 -11.00 -5.48
N ALA A 166 4.41 -9.87 -5.89
CA ALA A 166 3.68 -8.61 -6.06
C ALA A 166 2.61 -8.73 -7.14
N VAL A 167 2.92 -9.33 -8.30
CA VAL A 167 1.93 -9.57 -9.37
C VAL A 167 0.80 -10.45 -8.88
N ARG A 168 1.10 -11.56 -8.17
CA ARG A 168 0.10 -12.43 -7.58
C ARG A 168 -0.85 -11.67 -6.66
N LEU A 169 -0.31 -10.89 -5.70
CA LEU A 169 -1.12 -10.11 -4.77
C LEU A 169 -1.99 -9.07 -5.49
N MET A 170 -1.43 -8.38 -6.49
CA MET A 170 -2.19 -7.39 -7.28
C MET A 170 -3.33 -8.05 -8.08
N GLN A 171 -3.14 -9.27 -8.57
CA GLN A 171 -4.19 -10.05 -9.23
C GLN A 171 -5.28 -10.50 -8.26
N GLU A 172 -4.90 -11.03 -7.09
CA GLU A 172 -5.82 -11.42 -6.01
C GLU A 172 -6.69 -10.24 -5.53
N LEU A 173 -6.11 -9.04 -5.46
CA LEU A 173 -6.80 -7.81 -5.07
C LEU A 173 -7.50 -7.10 -6.24
N GLU A 174 -7.47 -7.67 -7.45
CA GLU A 174 -8.03 -7.10 -8.69
C GLU A 174 -7.49 -5.70 -9.05
N ILE A 175 -6.24 -5.37 -8.64
CA ILE A 175 -5.60 -4.08 -8.88
C ILE A 175 -4.70 -4.13 -10.13
N GLN A 176 -5.27 -4.51 -11.26
CA GLN A 176 -4.54 -4.73 -12.52
C GLN A 176 -3.78 -3.48 -13.02
N THR A 177 -4.32 -2.29 -12.74
CA THR A 177 -3.69 -1.02 -13.15
C THR A 177 -2.32 -0.80 -12.53
N LEU A 178 -2.06 -1.35 -11.34
CA LEU A 178 -0.75 -1.25 -10.69
C LEU A 178 0.31 -2.13 -11.35
N ILE A 179 -0.09 -3.28 -11.91
CA ILE A 179 0.83 -4.17 -12.64
C ILE A 179 1.47 -3.39 -13.79
N THR A 180 0.67 -2.75 -14.63
CA THR A 180 1.16 -1.91 -15.73
C THR A 180 1.93 -0.68 -15.24
N ARG A 181 1.42 0.00 -14.19
CA ARG A 181 2.07 1.20 -13.64
C ARG A 181 3.48 0.94 -13.10
N PHE A 182 3.70 -0.24 -12.52
CA PHE A 182 5.01 -0.65 -12.00
C PHE A 182 5.87 -1.41 -13.02
N GLY A 183 5.42 -1.53 -14.28
CA GLY A 183 6.17 -2.22 -15.34
C GLY A 183 6.34 -3.72 -15.07
N LEU A 184 5.35 -4.32 -14.44
CA LEU A 184 5.33 -5.75 -14.09
C LEU A 184 4.58 -6.60 -15.13
N ASP A 185 4.21 -6.01 -16.26
CA ASP A 185 3.55 -6.73 -17.36
C ASP A 185 4.45 -7.86 -17.88
N GLY A 186 3.86 -9.04 -18.02
CA GLY A 186 4.59 -10.23 -18.48
C GLY A 186 5.37 -10.98 -17.40
N ILE A 187 5.38 -10.48 -16.15
CA ILE A 187 5.90 -11.25 -15.03
C ILE A 187 4.87 -12.31 -14.65
N VAL A 188 5.29 -13.57 -14.70
CA VAL A 188 4.46 -14.70 -14.27
C VAL A 188 4.43 -14.71 -12.73
N PRO A 189 3.24 -14.68 -12.09
CA PRO A 189 3.14 -14.77 -10.65
C PRO A 189 3.72 -16.10 -10.16
N GLU A 190 4.35 -16.05 -8.99
CA GLU A 190 4.83 -17.25 -8.32
C GLU A 190 3.60 -18.05 -7.88
N VAL A 191 3.48 -19.25 -8.40
CA VAL A 191 2.43 -20.19 -8.03
C VAL A 191 3.07 -21.27 -7.19
N ASP A 192 2.58 -21.51 -6.00
CA ASP A 192 2.96 -22.67 -5.17
C ASP A 192 2.36 -23.94 -5.78
N ALA A 193 2.82 -24.28 -6.99
CA ALA A 193 2.39 -25.47 -7.70
C ALA A 193 3.51 -26.51 -7.66
N ALA A 194 3.20 -27.69 -7.20
CA ALA A 194 4.07 -28.83 -7.35
C ALA A 194 4.02 -29.30 -8.81
N ILE A 195 5.18 -29.61 -9.40
CA ILE A 195 5.25 -30.26 -10.71
C ILE A 195 5.49 -31.75 -10.48
N ALA A 196 4.62 -32.59 -11.01
CA ALA A 196 4.72 -34.03 -10.89
C ALA A 196 4.42 -34.72 -12.25
N SER A 197 4.73 -36.00 -12.34
CA SER A 197 4.27 -36.82 -13.46
C SER A 197 2.81 -37.21 -13.25
N LEU A 198 2.04 -37.32 -14.34
CA LEU A 198 0.67 -37.79 -14.26
C LEU A 198 0.62 -39.17 -13.60
N PRO A 199 -0.31 -39.43 -12.68
CA PRO A 199 -0.50 -40.76 -12.10
C PRO A 199 -0.76 -41.82 -13.17
N ALA A 200 -0.27 -43.03 -12.96
CA ALA A 200 -0.50 -44.14 -13.88
C ALA A 200 -2.00 -44.48 -14.06
N GLU A 201 -2.79 -44.25 -13.02
CA GLU A 201 -4.26 -44.32 -13.04
C GLU A 201 -4.81 -42.96 -12.61
N PRO A 202 -4.97 -41.99 -13.53
CA PRO A 202 -5.53 -40.71 -13.23
C PRO A 202 -7.01 -40.83 -12.84
N SER A 203 -7.45 -40.01 -11.91
CA SER A 203 -8.86 -39.99 -11.49
C SER A 203 -9.24 -38.64 -10.90
N GLY A 204 -10.52 -38.32 -11.00
CA GLY A 204 -11.07 -37.09 -10.45
C GLY A 204 -11.12 -35.94 -11.47
N HIS A 205 -11.04 -34.72 -10.97
CA HIS A 205 -11.26 -33.51 -11.77
C HIS A 205 -9.95 -32.80 -12.07
N TYR A 206 -9.72 -32.47 -13.33
CA TYR A 206 -8.53 -31.74 -13.80
C TYR A 206 -8.93 -30.54 -14.63
N LEU A 207 -8.17 -29.46 -14.50
CA LEU A 207 -8.15 -28.37 -15.46
C LEU A 207 -7.07 -28.66 -16.52
N VAL A 208 -7.41 -28.70 -17.80
CA VAL A 208 -6.44 -28.85 -18.88
C VAL A 208 -6.17 -27.50 -19.53
N ALA A 209 -4.90 -27.12 -19.54
CA ALA A 209 -4.42 -25.88 -20.11
C ALA A 209 -3.32 -26.10 -21.14
N ALA A 210 -3.24 -25.21 -22.11
CA ALA A 210 -2.20 -25.20 -23.11
C ALA A 210 -1.28 -23.99 -22.96
N ARG A 211 0.02 -24.19 -23.13
CA ARG A 211 0.95 -23.08 -23.35
C ARG A 211 1.00 -22.74 -24.83
N PRO A 212 0.61 -21.53 -25.26
CA PRO A 212 0.70 -21.13 -26.66
C PRO A 212 2.16 -20.92 -27.07
N ALA A 213 2.52 -21.30 -28.30
CA ALA A 213 3.87 -21.14 -28.82
C ALA A 213 4.30 -19.68 -29.01
N VAL A 214 3.35 -18.77 -29.25
CA VAL A 214 3.62 -17.31 -29.38
C VAL A 214 2.42 -16.51 -28.86
N LEU A 215 2.64 -15.54 -27.99
CA LEU A 215 1.70 -14.49 -27.64
C LEU A 215 1.73 -13.42 -28.75
N GLY A 216 1.08 -13.67 -29.90
CA GLY A 216 1.02 -12.76 -31.03
C GLY A 216 -0.27 -11.95 -31.06
N LYS A 217 -0.16 -10.66 -31.37
CA LYS A 217 -1.32 -9.80 -31.70
C LYS A 217 -1.99 -10.32 -32.98
N LYS A 218 -3.23 -10.76 -32.84
CA LYS A 218 -4.20 -11.23 -33.84
C LYS A 218 -4.16 -12.73 -34.21
N SER A 219 -5.17 -13.42 -33.71
CA SER A 219 -5.93 -14.56 -34.33
C SER A 219 -5.27 -15.37 -35.43
N ALA A 220 -4.17 -16.03 -35.12
CA ALA A 220 -3.85 -17.28 -35.79
C ALA A 220 -4.14 -18.40 -34.77
N ILE A 221 -4.67 -19.54 -35.22
CA ILE A 221 -4.77 -20.74 -34.39
C ILE A 221 -3.33 -21.16 -34.12
N VAL A 222 -2.81 -20.71 -32.96
CA VAL A 222 -1.45 -21.05 -32.56
C VAL A 222 -1.51 -22.46 -32.03
N GLN A 223 -0.76 -23.36 -32.63
CA GLN A 223 -0.61 -24.71 -32.10
C GLN A 223 0.01 -24.62 -30.67
N PRO A 224 -0.57 -25.29 -29.69
CA PRO A 224 0.02 -25.30 -28.35
C PRO A 224 1.42 -25.91 -28.35
N GLU A 225 2.33 -25.30 -27.65
CA GLU A 225 3.71 -25.77 -27.48
C GLU A 225 3.79 -26.91 -26.47
N ALA A 226 2.92 -26.87 -25.48
CA ALA A 226 2.84 -27.86 -24.39
C ALA A 226 1.44 -27.89 -23.78
N TRP A 227 1.08 -29.04 -23.23
CA TRP A 227 -0.16 -29.26 -22.50
C TRP A 227 0.13 -29.59 -21.04
N TYR A 228 -0.78 -29.20 -20.18
CA TYR A 228 -0.71 -29.41 -18.75
C TYR A 228 -2.09 -29.79 -18.22
N ALA A 229 -2.13 -30.78 -17.31
CA ALA A 229 -3.28 -30.99 -16.44
C ALA A 229 -2.97 -30.40 -15.07
N VAL A 230 -3.97 -29.85 -14.39
CA VAL A 230 -3.85 -29.29 -13.06
C VAL A 230 -4.92 -29.91 -12.18
N GLN A 231 -4.51 -30.45 -11.03
CA GLN A 231 -5.41 -30.93 -9.99
C GLN A 231 -4.96 -30.35 -8.67
N ASP A 232 -5.85 -29.63 -8.00
CA ASP A 232 -5.55 -28.86 -6.79
C ASP A 232 -4.39 -27.88 -7.02
N THR A 233 -3.24 -28.11 -6.40
CA THR A 233 -2.02 -27.30 -6.52
C THR A 233 -0.92 -28.01 -7.32
N THR A 234 -1.23 -29.16 -7.94
CA THR A 234 -0.24 -29.95 -8.68
C THR A 234 -0.44 -29.80 -10.18
N VAL A 235 0.66 -29.52 -10.88
CA VAL A 235 0.72 -29.38 -12.34
C VAL A 235 1.40 -30.60 -12.94
N TYR A 236 0.75 -31.22 -13.88
CA TYR A 236 1.23 -32.38 -14.63
C TYR A 236 1.51 -31.97 -16.07
N PRO A 237 2.78 -31.82 -16.50
CA PRO A 237 3.12 -31.70 -17.91
C PRO A 237 2.65 -32.96 -18.65
N LEU A 238 1.95 -32.79 -19.76
CA LEU A 238 1.38 -33.89 -20.50
C LEU A 238 2.12 -34.12 -21.82
N SER A 239 2.47 -35.37 -22.10
CA SER A 239 2.76 -35.85 -23.46
C SER A 239 1.47 -35.89 -24.29
N GLU A 240 1.59 -35.99 -25.61
CA GLU A 240 0.40 -36.13 -26.49
C GLU A 240 -0.39 -37.40 -26.18
N GLU A 241 0.30 -38.49 -25.82
CA GLU A 241 -0.33 -39.77 -25.48
C GLU A 241 -1.12 -39.68 -24.14
N GLU A 242 -0.53 -39.04 -23.12
CA GLU A 242 -1.20 -38.80 -21.85
C GLU A 242 -2.42 -37.88 -22.00
N LEU A 243 -2.29 -36.81 -22.82
CA LEU A 243 -3.40 -35.91 -23.08
C LEU A 243 -4.57 -36.68 -23.73
N VAL A 244 -4.31 -37.44 -24.79
CA VAL A 244 -5.35 -38.21 -25.49
C VAL A 244 -5.98 -39.25 -24.55
N SER A 245 -5.17 -39.89 -23.70
CA SER A 245 -5.68 -40.86 -22.71
C SER A 245 -6.66 -40.21 -21.71
N LEU A 246 -6.40 -38.99 -21.27
CA LEU A 246 -7.30 -38.27 -20.37
C LEU A 246 -8.63 -37.87 -21.01
N LEU A 247 -8.67 -37.64 -22.34
CA LEU A 247 -9.88 -37.14 -23.02
C LEU A 247 -11.07 -38.08 -22.96
N ASP A 248 -10.85 -39.39 -22.83
CA ASP A 248 -11.91 -40.41 -22.75
C ASP A 248 -11.76 -41.35 -21.55
N ASP A 249 -10.99 -40.98 -20.54
CA ASP A 249 -10.91 -41.78 -19.31
C ASP A 249 -12.20 -41.60 -18.48
N PRO A 250 -12.97 -42.66 -18.23
CA PRO A 250 -14.23 -42.57 -17.50
C PRO A 250 -14.07 -42.22 -16.01
N LYS A 251 -12.84 -42.30 -15.49
CA LYS A 251 -12.51 -41.90 -14.09
C LYS A 251 -12.17 -40.43 -13.97
N VAL A 252 -12.07 -39.69 -15.10
CA VAL A 252 -11.60 -38.31 -15.16
C VAL A 252 -12.69 -37.39 -15.69
N THR A 253 -12.74 -36.20 -15.16
CA THR A 253 -13.51 -35.07 -15.68
C THR A 253 -12.59 -33.89 -15.96
N LEU A 254 -12.78 -33.20 -17.09
CA LEU A 254 -11.90 -32.15 -17.55
C LEU A 254 -12.64 -30.82 -17.71
N ASP A 255 -12.14 -29.79 -17.07
CA ASP A 255 -12.43 -28.41 -17.43
C ASP A 255 -11.36 -27.91 -18.40
N VAL A 256 -11.78 -27.21 -19.43
CA VAL A 256 -10.89 -26.68 -20.47
C VAL A 256 -11.26 -25.24 -20.79
N PHE A 257 -10.32 -24.45 -21.27
CA PHE A 257 -10.63 -23.08 -21.72
C PHE A 257 -11.14 -23.06 -23.17
N ASP A 258 -10.57 -23.88 -24.06
CA ASP A 258 -10.97 -24.01 -25.48
C ASP A 258 -10.92 -25.50 -25.84
N SER A 259 -12.08 -26.10 -25.97
CA SER A 259 -12.20 -27.52 -26.22
C SER A 259 -11.93 -27.91 -27.70
N ALA A 260 -12.01 -26.97 -28.65
CA ALA A 260 -11.88 -27.27 -30.06
C ALA A 260 -10.57 -27.97 -30.47
N PRO A 261 -9.38 -27.54 -29.98
CA PRO A 261 -8.14 -28.27 -30.29
C PRO A 261 -8.08 -29.67 -29.64
N LEU A 262 -8.77 -29.86 -28.50
CA LEU A 262 -8.80 -31.14 -27.79
C LEU A 262 -9.71 -32.13 -28.47
N TYR A 263 -10.91 -31.72 -28.91
CA TYR A 263 -11.79 -32.56 -29.72
C TYR A 263 -11.15 -32.98 -31.04
N ALA A 264 -10.40 -32.08 -31.69
CA ALA A 264 -9.68 -32.43 -32.92
C ALA A 264 -8.66 -33.57 -32.69
N ARG A 265 -7.96 -33.55 -31.51
CA ARG A 265 -7.01 -34.61 -31.12
C ARG A 265 -7.71 -35.90 -30.74
N ALA A 266 -8.78 -35.84 -29.97
CA ALA A 266 -9.59 -36.99 -29.61
C ALA A 266 -10.10 -37.69 -30.89
N MET A 267 -10.69 -36.94 -31.80
CA MET A 267 -11.19 -37.50 -33.09
C MET A 267 -10.07 -38.11 -33.92
N ALA A 268 -8.90 -37.49 -33.99
CA ALA A 268 -7.75 -38.04 -34.73
C ALA A 268 -7.25 -39.35 -34.12
N ALA A 269 -7.44 -39.55 -32.83
CA ALA A 269 -7.11 -40.76 -32.09
C ALA A 269 -8.26 -41.79 -32.07
N GLY A 270 -9.40 -41.50 -32.71
CA GLY A 270 -10.57 -42.38 -32.72
C GLY A 270 -11.42 -42.32 -31.46
N SER A 271 -11.33 -41.25 -30.74
CA SER A 271 -12.00 -41.01 -29.45
C SER A 271 -12.98 -39.81 -29.54
N TRP A 272 -13.81 -39.58 -28.52
CA TRP A 272 -14.86 -38.56 -28.54
C TRP A 272 -14.63 -37.40 -27.60
N GLY A 273 -13.62 -37.49 -26.76
CA GLY A 273 -13.35 -36.48 -25.75
C GLY A 273 -14.44 -36.40 -24.66
N SER A 274 -14.97 -37.55 -24.25
CA SER A 274 -16.12 -37.65 -23.34
C SER A 274 -15.84 -37.18 -21.92
N SER A 275 -14.58 -37.04 -21.53
CA SER A 275 -14.17 -36.55 -20.23
C SER A 275 -14.31 -35.03 -20.10
N ILE A 276 -14.46 -34.26 -21.19
CA ILE A 276 -14.63 -32.81 -21.14
C ILE A 276 -16.04 -32.46 -20.67
N VAL A 277 -16.12 -31.84 -19.50
CA VAL A 277 -17.39 -31.46 -18.88
C VAL A 277 -17.67 -29.96 -18.88
N TRP A 278 -16.63 -29.13 -19.05
CA TRP A 278 -16.77 -27.69 -19.10
C TRP A 278 -15.76 -27.03 -20.04
N ASP A 279 -16.21 -25.99 -20.77
CA ASP A 279 -15.41 -25.17 -21.67
C ASP A 279 -15.60 -23.69 -21.36
N GLY A 280 -14.51 -23.05 -20.87
CA GLY A 280 -14.53 -21.65 -20.45
C GLY A 280 -14.75 -20.67 -21.60
N LYS A 281 -14.25 -20.96 -22.79
CA LYS A 281 -14.45 -20.11 -23.97
C LYS A 281 -15.90 -20.14 -24.45
N LEU A 282 -16.51 -21.33 -24.44
CA LEU A 282 -17.93 -21.46 -24.77
C LEU A 282 -18.81 -20.81 -23.72
N ALA A 283 -18.51 -20.99 -22.44
CA ALA A 283 -19.21 -20.33 -21.36
C ALA A 283 -19.12 -18.80 -21.45
N ALA A 284 -17.94 -18.24 -21.72
CA ALA A 284 -17.75 -16.79 -21.90
C ALA A 284 -18.47 -16.22 -23.14
N TYR A 285 -18.73 -17.06 -24.16
CA TYR A 285 -19.51 -16.64 -25.32
C TYR A 285 -21.02 -16.61 -25.07
N LEU A 286 -21.50 -17.43 -24.14
CA LEU A 286 -22.93 -17.52 -23.77
C LEU A 286 -23.38 -16.52 -22.71
N LEU A 287 -22.46 -15.89 -21.98
CA LEU A 287 -22.70 -14.84 -20.99
C LEU A 287 -22.62 -13.44 -21.60
#